data_967a1dde290c08cd09fc82772a673e2b
#
_entry.id   967a1dde290c08cd09fc82772a673e2b
#
_cell.length_a   1.000
_cell.length_b   1.000
_cell.length_c   1.000
_cell.angle_alpha   90.00
_cell.angle_beta   90.00
_cell.angle_gamma   90.00
#
_symmetry.space_group_name_H-M   'P 1'
#
loop_
_entity.id
_entity.type
_entity.pdbx_description
1 polymer ?
#
loop_
_entity_poly.entity_id
_entity_poly.type
_entity_poly.pdbx_seq_one_letter_code
_entity_poly.pdbx_strand_id
1 'polypeptide(L)'
;IAAGAIRALSEAGYRIPEDISVIGFDDMPMCTYITPPLSTVHVPKQYMGEIAVKRLAEIINSISASHVKIEISTEIVKRKSC
;
A
#
# COMPACT_ATOMS: atom_id res chain seq x y z
N ILE A 1 -4.71 9.23 -3.29
CA ILE A 1 -5.18 9.20 -4.69
C ILE A 1 -6.45 8.38 -4.82
N ALA A 2 -6.47 7.16 -4.32
CA ALA A 2 -7.66 6.29 -4.42
C ALA A 2 -8.87 6.85 -3.69
N ALA A 3 -8.69 7.45 -2.51
CA ALA A 3 -9.77 8.08 -1.77
C ALA A 3 -10.39 9.24 -2.56
N GLY A 4 -9.56 10.05 -3.22
CA GLY A 4 -10.02 11.11 -4.11
C GLY A 4 -10.78 10.58 -5.32
N ALA A 5 -10.32 9.46 -5.89
CA ALA A 5 -11.00 8.81 -7.00
C ALA A 5 -12.38 8.29 -6.59
N ILE A 6 -12.49 7.66 -5.42
CA ILE A 6 -13.77 7.17 -4.88
C ILE A 6 -14.73 8.34 -4.71
N ARG A 7 -14.28 9.45 -4.15
CA ARG A 7 -15.10 10.63 -3.96
C ARG A 7 -15.60 11.20 -5.29
N ALA A 8 -14.71 11.35 -6.26
CA ALA A 8 -15.06 11.87 -7.56
C ALA A 8 -16.06 10.99 -8.30
N LEU A 9 -15.86 9.67 -8.25
CA LEU A 9 -16.76 8.70 -8.87
C LEU A 9 -18.13 8.71 -8.18
N SER A 10 -18.18 8.79 -6.87
CA SER A 10 -19.43 8.84 -6.10
C SER A 10 -20.20 10.14 -6.41
N GLU A 11 -19.53 11.27 -6.50
CA GLU A 11 -20.12 12.55 -6.86
C GLU A 11 -20.65 12.56 -8.31
N ALA A 12 -20.02 11.79 -9.20
CA ALA A 12 -20.47 11.61 -10.57
C ALA A 12 -21.63 10.61 -10.73
N GLY A 13 -22.07 9.99 -9.63
CA GLY A 13 -23.19 9.06 -9.63
C GLY A 13 -22.84 7.59 -9.85
N TYR A 14 -21.57 7.24 -9.91
CA TYR A 14 -21.14 5.85 -10.01
C TYR A 14 -21.18 5.18 -8.65
N ARG A 15 -21.62 3.92 -8.64
CA ARG A 15 -21.63 3.08 -7.44
C ARG A 15 -20.33 2.26 -7.36
N ILE A 16 -19.76 2.15 -6.17
CA ILE A 16 -18.54 1.40 -5.92
C ILE A 16 -18.88 0.31 -4.89
N PRO A 17 -18.68 -0.99 -5.20
CA PRO A 17 -18.02 -1.55 -6.39
C PRO A 17 -18.97 -1.90 -7.56
N GLU A 18 -20.27 -1.64 -7.47
CA GLU A 18 -21.27 -2.17 -8.41
C GLU A 18 -20.98 -1.72 -9.85
N ASP A 19 -20.70 -0.44 -10.06
CA ASP A 19 -20.39 0.10 -11.39
C ASP A 19 -18.89 0.08 -11.68
N ILE A 20 -18.07 0.43 -10.69
CA ILE A 20 -16.60 0.51 -10.81
C ILE A 20 -15.97 0.00 -9.54
N SER A 21 -15.01 -0.91 -9.66
CA SER A 21 -14.16 -1.34 -8.55
C SER A 21 -12.94 -0.45 -8.42
N VAL A 22 -12.52 -0.18 -7.19
CA VAL A 22 -11.34 0.65 -6.91
C VAL A 22 -10.41 -0.10 -5.96
N ILE A 23 -9.13 -0.15 -6.32
CA ILE A 23 -8.08 -0.68 -5.47
C ILE A 23 -7.03 0.41 -5.28
N GLY A 24 -6.65 0.63 -4.03
CA GLY A 24 -5.58 1.54 -3.68
C GLY A 24 -4.24 0.83 -3.45
N PHE A 25 -3.32 1.57 -2.88
CA PHE A 25 -1.99 1.07 -2.55
C PHE A 25 -1.56 1.60 -1.19
N ASP A 26 -0.74 0.83 -0.47
CA ASP A 26 -0.09 1.24 0.77
C ASP A 26 -0.86 0.94 2.08
N ASP A 27 -2.14 0.63 2.00
CA ASP A 27 -2.98 0.26 3.15
C ASP A 27 -2.88 1.24 4.34
N MET A 28 -3.07 2.51 4.05
CA MET A 28 -3.13 3.54 5.08
C MET A 28 -4.35 3.33 5.98
N PRO A 29 -4.30 3.71 7.28
CA PRO A 29 -5.44 3.55 8.18
C PRO A 29 -6.74 4.16 7.67
N MET A 30 -6.68 5.24 6.92
CA MET A 30 -7.86 5.88 6.33
C MET A 30 -8.67 4.97 5.41
N CYS A 31 -8.06 3.90 4.89
CA CYS A 31 -8.75 2.95 4.00
C CYS A 31 -9.96 2.29 4.66
N THR A 32 -9.97 2.18 5.99
CA THR A 32 -11.08 1.61 6.75
C THR A 32 -12.17 2.62 7.08
N TYR A 33 -11.89 3.91 6.97
CA TYR A 33 -12.80 5.00 7.37
C TYR A 33 -13.57 5.61 6.20
N ILE A 34 -13.13 5.38 4.97
CA ILE A 34 -13.84 5.90 3.79
C ILE A 34 -14.99 4.98 3.41
N THR A 35 -15.93 5.49 2.63
CA THR A 35 -17.11 4.75 2.19
C THR A 35 -17.13 4.63 0.66
N PRO A 36 -17.06 3.41 0.12
CA PRO A 36 -16.88 2.13 0.81
C PRO A 36 -15.44 1.97 1.31
N PRO A 37 -15.20 1.11 2.32
CA PRO A 37 -13.84 0.80 2.75
C PRO A 37 -12.98 0.34 1.58
N LEU A 38 -11.79 0.90 1.46
CA LEU A 38 -10.91 0.72 0.31
C LEU A 38 -10.12 -0.58 0.37
N SER A 39 -10.27 -1.40 -0.66
CA SER A 39 -9.34 -2.51 -0.92
C SER A 39 -8.00 -1.95 -1.37
N THR A 40 -6.90 -2.52 -0.89
CA THR A 40 -5.59 -1.95 -1.12
C THR A 40 -4.52 -3.02 -1.13
N VAL A 41 -3.36 -2.67 -1.64
CA VAL A 41 -2.15 -3.50 -1.54
C VAL A 41 -1.45 -3.11 -0.24
N HIS A 42 -1.31 -4.08 0.67
CA HIS A 42 -0.60 -3.88 1.92
C HIS A 42 0.91 -4.05 1.71
N VAL A 43 1.65 -3.03 2.11
CA VAL A 43 3.12 -3.03 2.09
C VAL A 43 3.61 -3.12 3.53
N PRO A 44 4.47 -4.11 3.88
CA PRO A 44 4.97 -4.25 5.25
C PRO A 44 6.04 -3.19 5.54
N LYS A 45 5.62 -1.96 5.77
CA LYS A 45 6.50 -0.78 5.88
C LYS A 45 7.48 -0.87 7.02
N GLN A 46 7.04 -1.35 8.18
CA GLN A 46 7.91 -1.49 9.35
C GLN A 46 9.03 -2.49 9.06
N TYR A 47 8.70 -3.61 8.47
CA TYR A 47 9.67 -4.63 8.08
C TYR A 47 10.66 -4.10 7.04
N MET A 48 10.16 -3.36 6.05
CA MET A 48 11.01 -2.71 5.04
C MET A 48 11.99 -1.73 5.69
N GLY A 49 11.52 -0.94 6.64
CA GLY A 49 12.36 -0.01 7.39
C GLY A 49 13.44 -0.72 8.19
N GLU A 50 13.10 -1.81 8.86
CA GLU A 50 14.06 -2.62 9.62
C GLU A 50 15.15 -3.21 8.73
N ILE A 51 14.78 -3.75 7.57
CA ILE A 51 15.73 -4.30 6.60
C ILE A 51 16.62 -3.19 6.02
N ALA A 52 16.06 -2.04 5.71
CA ALA A 52 16.81 -0.92 5.18
C ALA A 52 17.88 -0.43 6.16
N VAL A 53 17.53 -0.29 7.43
CA VAL A 53 18.47 0.13 8.48
C VAL A 53 19.55 -0.93 8.71
N LYS A 54 19.16 -2.19 8.75
CA LYS A 54 20.11 -3.30 8.91
C LYS A 54 21.12 -3.34 7.76
N ARG A 55 20.66 -3.20 6.53
CA ARG A 55 21.54 -3.19 5.35
C ARG A 55 22.45 -1.98 5.35
N LEU A 56 21.93 -0.82 5.72
CA LEU A 56 22.75 0.40 5.82
C LEU A 56 23.86 0.25 6.86
N ALA A 57 23.55 -0.33 8.02
CA ALA A 57 24.53 -0.60 9.07
C ALA A 57 25.62 -1.57 8.57
N GLU A 58 25.28 -2.59 7.80
CA GLU A 58 26.25 -3.51 7.19
C GLU A 58 27.20 -2.77 6.25
N ILE A 59 26.70 -1.84 5.45
CA ILE A 59 27.49 -1.04 4.52
C ILE A 59 28.43 -0.11 5.30
N ILE A 60 27.92 0.59 6.30
CA ILE A 60 28.70 1.52 7.13
C ILE A 60 29.84 0.79 7.84
N ASN A 61 29.58 -0.41 8.36
CA ASN A 61 30.57 -1.21 9.08
C ASN A 61 31.47 -2.02 8.14
N SER A 62 31.35 -1.85 6.83
CA SER A 62 32.13 -2.56 5.82
C SER A 62 32.05 -4.09 5.89
N ILE A 63 30.96 -4.63 6.46
CA ILE A 63 30.75 -6.07 6.54
C ILE A 63 30.51 -6.65 5.15
N SER A 64 29.79 -5.90 4.30
CA SER A 64 29.55 -6.26 2.91
C SER A 64 29.39 -5.01 2.07
N ALA A 65 30.19 -4.88 1.03
CA ALA A 65 30.12 -3.77 0.07
C ALA A 65 29.36 -4.16 -1.22
N SER A 66 28.86 -5.37 -1.30
CA SER A 66 28.15 -5.85 -2.48
C SER A 66 26.82 -5.15 -2.65
N HIS A 67 26.51 -4.77 -3.89
CA HIS A 67 25.19 -4.26 -4.23
C HIS A 67 24.19 -5.42 -4.23
N VAL A 68 23.10 -5.26 -3.49
CA VAL A 68 22.02 -6.23 -3.46
C VAL A 68 20.69 -5.57 -3.74
N LYS A 69 19.79 -6.33 -4.36
CA LYS A 69 18.39 -5.96 -4.52
C LYS A 69 17.57 -6.84 -3.57
N ILE A 70 16.80 -6.20 -2.71
CA ILE A 70 15.93 -6.91 -1.77
C ILE A 70 14.48 -6.63 -2.15
N GLU A 71 13.74 -7.68 -2.46
CA GLU A 71 12.32 -7.60 -2.77
C GLU A 71 11.51 -8.12 -1.59
N ILE A 72 10.46 -7.40 -1.24
CA ILE A 72 9.57 -7.77 -0.15
C ILE A 72 8.18 -7.97 -0.72
N SER A 73 7.57 -9.12 -0.43
CA SER A 73 6.24 -9.44 -0.90
C SER A 73 5.19 -8.53 -0.29
N THR A 74 4.19 -8.20 -1.11
CA THR A 74 3.01 -7.45 -0.70
C THR A 74 1.79 -8.35 -0.70
N GLU A 75 0.70 -7.90 -0.08
CA GLU A 75 -0.57 -8.63 -0.03
C GLU A 75 -1.72 -7.72 -0.43
N ILE A 76 -2.74 -8.31 -1.03
CA ILE A 76 -3.98 -7.59 -1.32
C ILE A 76 -4.91 -7.75 -0.11
N VAL A 77 -5.35 -6.61 0.42
CA VAL A 77 -6.37 -6.56 1.48
C VAL A 77 -7.69 -6.20 0.82
N LYS A 78 -8.56 -7.19 0.67
CA LYS A 78 -9.87 -7.00 0.05
C LYS A 78 -10.87 -6.44 1.07
N ARG A 79 -11.46 -5.29 0.74
CA ARG A 79 -12.54 -4.67 1.50
C ARG A 79 -13.79 -4.54 0.62
N LYS A 80 -14.51 -3.43 0.73
CA LYS A 80 -15.79 -3.26 0.04
C LYS A 80 -15.69 -2.57 -1.32
N SER A 81 -14.54 -1.99 -1.66
CA SER A 81 -14.38 -1.22 -2.91
C SER A 81 -14.12 -2.08 -4.16
N CYS A 82 -13.95 -3.36 -3.97
CA CYS A 82 -13.80 -4.27 -5.11
C CYS A 82 -14.41 -5.64 -4.86
#